data_5162434e6609565f8f0702a218ffc9e0
#
_entry.id   5162434e6609565f8f0702a218ffc9e0
#
_cell.length_a   1.000
_cell.length_b   1.000
_cell.length_c   1.000
_cell.angle_alpha   90.00
_cell.angle_beta   90.00
_cell.angle_gamma   90.00
#
_symmetry.space_group_name_H-M   'P 1'
#
loop_
_entity.id
_entity.type
_entity.pdbx_description
1 polymer ?
#
loop_
_entity_poly.entity_id
_entity_poly.type
_entity_poly.pdbx_seq_one_letter_code
_entity_poly.pdbx_strand_id
1 'polypeptide(L)'
;MLTSTIDAYQGDENDIVLLSLVRSPPAALPGAEKPPTGSLGLVGAEPRVGMALSRARLGLYVIGNADALALDAKLWEVLLRYLNESGAAGAFLPLQATRTETGKRALVRSGDDFDGVVGEWEK
;
A
#
# COMPACT_ATOMS: atom_id res chain seq x y z
N MET A 1 11.00 -13.74 -2.11
CA MET A 1 10.59 -12.36 -1.81
C MET A 1 11.49 -11.82 -0.71
N LEU A 2 12.14 -10.66 -0.92
CA LEU A 2 12.95 -10.00 0.11
C LEU A 2 12.05 -9.04 0.88
N THR A 3 12.11 -9.07 2.21
CA THR A 3 11.39 -8.13 3.09
C THR A 3 12.40 -7.33 3.89
N SER A 4 12.26 -5.99 3.88
CA SER A 4 13.19 -5.07 4.54
C SER A 4 12.47 -3.81 5.02
N THR A 5 13.08 -3.06 5.92
CA THR A 5 12.63 -1.71 6.25
C THR A 5 13.16 -0.72 5.21
N ILE A 6 12.54 0.45 5.08
CA ILE A 6 12.99 1.51 4.15
C ILE A 6 14.47 1.88 4.42
N ASP A 7 14.83 2.04 5.67
CA ASP A 7 16.19 2.44 6.06
C ASP A 7 17.23 1.36 5.74
N ALA A 8 16.87 0.08 5.92
CA ALA A 8 17.75 -1.05 5.57
C ALA A 8 17.82 -1.31 4.07
N TYR A 9 16.90 -0.74 3.27
CA TYR A 9 16.85 -0.86 1.81
C TYR A 9 17.53 0.33 1.10
N GLN A 10 18.29 1.13 1.83
CA GLN A 10 19.00 2.26 1.27
C GLN A 10 20.12 1.78 0.33
N GLY A 11 20.07 2.23 -0.92
CA GLY A 11 21.02 1.84 -1.97
C GLY A 11 20.59 0.65 -2.83
N ASP A 12 19.61 -0.13 -2.37
CA ASP A 12 19.07 -1.25 -3.13
C ASP A 12 17.89 -0.81 -4.01
N GLU A 13 17.59 -1.61 -5.03
CA GLU A 13 16.46 -1.44 -5.94
C GLU A 13 15.92 -2.80 -6.40
N ASN A 14 14.67 -2.83 -6.85
CA ASN A 14 14.05 -4.02 -7.43
C ASN A 14 13.11 -3.66 -8.57
N ASP A 15 12.81 -4.63 -9.42
CA ASP A 15 11.87 -4.44 -10.53
C ASP A 15 10.48 -4.09 -10.01
N ILE A 16 10.00 -4.82 -9.00
CA ILE A 16 8.70 -4.59 -8.37
C ILE A 16 8.90 -4.43 -6.87
N VAL A 17 8.33 -3.36 -6.33
CA VAL A 17 8.36 -3.06 -4.90
C VAL A 17 6.93 -2.96 -4.38
N LEU A 18 6.65 -3.68 -3.29
CA LEU A 18 5.44 -3.52 -2.48
C LEU A 18 5.81 -2.72 -1.22
N LEU A 19 5.27 -1.53 -1.10
CA LEU A 19 5.49 -0.65 0.03
C LEU A 19 4.27 -0.70 0.96
N SER A 20 4.45 -1.27 2.15
CA SER A 20 3.40 -1.30 3.18
C SER A 20 3.62 -0.17 4.18
N LEU A 21 2.67 0.76 4.22
CA LEU A 21 2.65 1.90 5.14
C LEU A 21 1.80 1.52 6.36
N VAL A 22 2.42 0.85 7.31
CA VAL A 22 1.75 0.20 8.46
C VAL A 22 1.14 1.21 9.46
N ARG A 23 1.57 2.47 9.44
CA ARG A 23 1.06 3.46 10.38
C ARG A 23 -0.26 4.04 9.93
N SER A 24 -1.30 3.74 10.70
CA SER A 24 -2.56 4.47 10.71
C SER A 24 -2.70 5.16 12.06
N PRO A 25 -3.13 6.41 12.13
CA PRO A 25 -3.52 7.00 13.41
C PRO A 25 -4.63 6.12 14.01
N PRO A 26 -4.70 6.03 15.35
CA PRO A 26 -5.82 5.36 15.98
C PRO A 26 -7.12 5.95 15.43
N ALA A 27 -8.10 5.08 15.15
CA ALA A 27 -9.41 5.52 14.70
C ALA A 27 -9.90 6.61 15.66
N ALA A 28 -10.28 7.75 15.13
CA ALA A 28 -10.80 8.84 15.94
C ALA A 28 -12.00 8.30 16.72
N LEU A 29 -11.91 8.30 18.05
CA LEU A 29 -13.05 8.00 18.89
C LEU A 29 -14.16 9.03 18.60
N PRO A 30 -15.44 8.64 18.64
CA PRO A 30 -16.53 9.59 18.45
C PRO A 30 -16.36 10.79 19.39
N GLY A 31 -16.20 12.00 18.82
CA GLY A 31 -15.96 13.22 19.59
C GLY A 31 -14.48 13.61 19.78
N ALA A 32 -13.54 12.83 19.26
CA ALA A 32 -12.13 13.23 19.25
C ALA A 32 -11.90 14.30 18.17
N GLU A 33 -11.19 15.37 18.56
CA GLU A 33 -10.64 16.33 17.60
C GLU A 33 -9.63 15.64 16.68
N LYS A 34 -9.39 16.27 15.50
CA LYS A 34 -8.45 15.82 14.47
C LYS A 34 -7.17 15.20 15.09
N PRO A 35 -6.73 14.02 14.62
CA PRO A 35 -5.53 13.41 15.16
C PRO A 35 -4.34 14.38 15.06
N PRO A 36 -3.43 14.37 16.03
CA PRO A 36 -2.33 15.31 16.07
C PRO A 36 -1.48 15.18 14.81
N THR A 37 -1.20 16.30 14.16
CA THR A 37 -0.25 16.39 13.04
C THR A 37 1.09 15.78 13.46
N GLY A 38 1.71 14.96 12.61
CA GLY A 38 2.96 14.27 12.92
C GLY A 38 2.77 12.83 13.44
N SER A 39 1.53 12.31 13.44
CA SER A 39 1.23 10.94 13.87
C SER A 39 1.84 9.86 12.98
N LEU A 40 2.14 10.18 11.73
CA LEU A 40 2.76 9.27 10.77
C LEU A 40 4.27 9.06 11.02
N GLY A 41 4.92 9.93 11.79
CA GLY A 41 6.34 9.81 12.12
C GLY A 41 7.21 9.67 10.87
N LEU A 42 7.91 8.53 10.74
CA LEU A 42 8.86 8.28 9.64
C LEU A 42 8.24 8.25 8.25
N VAL A 43 6.94 7.91 8.14
CA VAL A 43 6.21 7.85 6.87
C VAL A 43 5.83 9.24 6.38
N GLY A 44 5.81 10.25 7.25
CA GLY A 44 5.61 11.65 6.91
C GLY A 44 6.90 12.40 6.51
N ALA A 45 8.07 11.81 6.71
CA ALA A 45 9.36 12.43 6.40
C ALA A 45 9.63 12.40 4.89
N GLU A 46 9.59 13.57 4.22
CA GLU A 46 9.74 13.69 2.77
C GLU A 46 10.97 12.95 2.19
N PRO A 47 12.18 13.02 2.80
CA PRO A 47 13.33 12.29 2.26
C PRO A 47 13.15 10.77 2.24
N ARG A 48 12.50 10.21 3.27
CA ARG A 48 12.21 8.78 3.33
C ARG A 48 11.14 8.33 2.35
N VAL A 49 10.10 9.15 2.20
CA VAL A 49 9.06 8.91 1.19
C VAL A 49 9.68 8.92 -0.20
N GLY A 50 10.49 9.91 -0.52
CA GLY A 50 11.20 10.00 -1.80
C GLY A 50 12.09 8.78 -2.05
N MET A 51 12.84 8.35 -1.03
CA MET A 51 13.66 7.15 -1.11
C MET A 51 12.81 5.90 -1.37
N ALA A 52 11.71 5.71 -0.63
CA ALA A 52 10.83 4.55 -0.80
C ALA A 52 10.19 4.49 -2.19
N LEU A 53 9.70 5.63 -2.69
CA LEU A 53 9.06 5.74 -4.00
C LEU A 53 10.04 5.51 -5.15
N SER A 54 11.33 5.72 -4.95
CA SER A 54 12.36 5.56 -5.97
C SER A 54 13.02 4.17 -6.01
N ARG A 55 12.58 3.21 -5.21
CA ARG A 55 13.18 1.87 -5.13
C ARG A 55 12.73 0.90 -6.22
N ALA A 56 11.60 1.17 -6.85
CA ALA A 56 11.06 0.32 -7.91
C ALA A 56 11.55 0.76 -9.29
N ARG A 57 12.00 -0.20 -10.10
CA ARG A 57 12.39 0.05 -11.51
C ARG A 57 11.22 -0.04 -12.47
N LEU A 58 10.32 -0.99 -12.25
CA LEU A 58 9.21 -1.28 -13.17
C LEU A 58 7.84 -1.06 -12.56
N GLY A 59 7.65 -1.38 -11.28
CA GLY A 59 6.34 -1.26 -10.64
C GLY A 59 6.44 -1.02 -9.14
N LEU A 60 5.68 -0.03 -8.67
CA LEU A 60 5.53 0.28 -7.25
C LEU A 60 4.07 0.14 -6.84
N TYR A 61 3.81 -0.66 -5.83
CA TYR A 61 2.51 -0.81 -5.21
C TYR A 61 2.57 -0.32 -3.77
N VAL A 62 1.72 0.64 -3.42
CA VAL A 62 1.68 1.23 -2.09
C VAL A 62 0.38 0.82 -1.40
N ILE A 63 0.49 0.26 -0.22
CA ILE A 63 -0.64 -0.17 0.61
C ILE A 63 -0.62 0.65 1.91
N GLY A 64 -1.70 1.35 2.20
CA GLY A 64 -1.79 2.21 3.39
C GLY A 64 -3.15 2.87 3.54
N ASN A 65 -3.31 3.63 4.61
CA ASN A 65 -4.50 4.43 4.86
C ASN A 65 -4.35 5.80 4.18
N ALA A 66 -4.99 5.97 3.02
CA ALA A 66 -4.89 7.17 2.20
C ALA A 66 -5.37 8.44 2.95
N ASP A 67 -6.46 8.34 3.71
CA ASP A 67 -7.00 9.48 4.45
C ASP A 67 -6.03 9.94 5.53
N ALA A 68 -5.45 9.00 6.25
CA ALA A 68 -4.45 9.30 7.27
C ALA A 68 -3.19 9.95 6.69
N LEU A 69 -2.72 9.43 5.55
CA LEU A 69 -1.54 9.96 4.85
C LEU A 69 -1.78 11.40 4.36
N ALA A 70 -2.93 11.67 3.75
CA ALA A 70 -3.29 13.00 3.24
C ALA A 70 -3.42 14.05 4.35
N LEU A 71 -3.81 13.65 5.56
CA LEU A 71 -3.98 14.58 6.69
C LEU A 71 -2.66 15.05 7.31
N ASP A 72 -1.62 14.25 7.25
CA ASP A 72 -0.41 14.47 8.02
C ASP A 72 0.76 15.04 7.20
N ALA A 73 0.81 14.76 5.91
CA ALA A 73 1.92 15.21 5.07
C ALA A 73 1.45 15.71 3.70
N LYS A 74 1.79 16.96 3.38
CA LYS A 74 1.44 17.60 2.12
C LYS A 74 1.91 16.83 0.88
N LEU A 75 3.04 16.15 0.98
CA LEU A 75 3.56 15.30 -0.10
C LEU A 75 2.58 14.19 -0.45
N TRP A 76 2.02 13.51 0.58
CA TRP A 76 1.04 12.46 0.38
C TRP A 76 -0.29 12.99 -0.18
N GLU A 77 -0.73 14.18 0.25
CA GLU A 77 -1.92 14.82 -0.32
C GLU A 77 -1.78 15.01 -1.83
N VAL A 78 -0.64 15.55 -2.27
CA VAL A 78 -0.36 15.79 -3.69
C VAL A 78 -0.25 14.47 -4.47
N LEU A 79 0.46 13.50 -3.92
CA LEU A 79 0.66 12.20 -4.55
C LEU A 79 -0.66 11.44 -4.70
N LEU A 80 -1.46 11.38 -3.64
CA LEU A 80 -2.76 10.70 -3.64
C LEU A 80 -3.75 11.36 -4.62
N ARG A 81 -3.75 12.69 -4.70
CA ARG A 81 -4.55 13.40 -5.70
C ARG A 81 -4.16 12.97 -7.12
N TYR A 82 -2.87 12.97 -7.44
CA TYR A 82 -2.37 12.53 -8.74
C TYR A 82 -2.73 11.07 -9.04
N LEU A 83 -2.57 10.16 -8.08
CA LEU A 83 -2.90 8.75 -8.22
C LEU A 83 -4.41 8.54 -8.45
N ASN A 84 -5.27 9.30 -7.76
CA ASN A 84 -6.72 9.25 -7.97
C ASN A 84 -7.11 9.76 -9.37
N GLU A 85 -6.56 10.90 -9.79
CA GLU A 85 -6.82 11.49 -11.12
C GLU A 85 -6.36 10.56 -12.26
N SER A 86 -5.27 9.82 -12.06
CA SER A 86 -4.76 8.85 -13.03
C SER A 86 -5.44 7.48 -12.98
N GLY A 87 -6.36 7.26 -12.05
CA GLY A 87 -7.00 5.95 -11.84
C GLY A 87 -6.08 4.88 -11.25
N ALA A 88 -4.94 5.30 -10.67
CA ALA A 88 -3.95 4.40 -10.08
C ALA A 88 -4.15 4.17 -8.57
N ALA A 89 -5.19 4.76 -7.96
CA ALA A 89 -5.57 4.54 -6.57
C ALA A 89 -6.92 3.81 -6.49
N GLY A 90 -7.06 2.92 -5.52
CA GLY A 90 -8.29 2.17 -5.29
C GLY A 90 -8.34 1.56 -3.90
N ALA A 91 -9.51 1.06 -3.50
CA ALA A 91 -9.72 0.46 -2.19
C ALA A 91 -9.02 -0.90 -2.01
N PHE A 92 -8.58 -1.51 -3.09
CA PHE A 92 -7.91 -2.81 -3.09
C PHE A 92 -6.96 -2.93 -4.28
N LEU A 93 -5.97 -3.81 -4.17
CA LEU A 93 -5.13 -4.21 -5.28
C LEU A 93 -5.83 -5.38 -6.02
N PRO A 94 -6.30 -5.17 -7.26
CA PRO A 94 -6.97 -6.24 -8.00
C PRO A 94 -5.93 -7.29 -8.45
N LEU A 95 -5.88 -8.41 -7.76
CA LEU A 95 -4.99 -9.53 -8.08
C LEU A 95 -5.75 -10.59 -8.87
N GLN A 96 -5.17 -11.04 -9.97
CA GLN A 96 -5.65 -12.22 -10.67
C GLN A 96 -4.82 -13.43 -10.26
N ALA A 97 -5.43 -14.34 -9.52
CA ALA A 97 -4.85 -15.64 -9.24
C ALA A 97 -5.14 -16.60 -10.41
N THR A 98 -4.15 -17.39 -10.81
CA THR A 98 -4.32 -18.43 -11.83
C THR A 98 -3.81 -19.75 -11.28
N ARG A 99 -4.66 -20.77 -11.24
CA ARG A 99 -4.25 -22.12 -10.89
C ARG A 99 -3.47 -22.74 -12.05
N THR A 100 -2.19 -22.99 -11.84
CA THR A 100 -1.25 -23.45 -12.88
C THR A 100 -1.70 -24.76 -13.54
N GLU A 101 -2.26 -25.67 -12.74
CA GLU A 101 -2.64 -27.03 -13.20
C GLU A 101 -3.88 -27.03 -14.11
N THR A 102 -4.83 -26.15 -13.85
CA THR A 102 -6.12 -26.14 -14.54
C THR A 102 -6.34 -24.89 -15.43
N GLY A 103 -5.48 -23.87 -15.31
CA GLY A 103 -5.65 -22.58 -15.96
C GLY A 103 -6.85 -21.77 -15.42
N LYS A 104 -7.55 -22.24 -14.37
CA LYS A 104 -8.67 -21.54 -13.76
C LYS A 104 -8.16 -20.20 -13.20
N ARG A 105 -8.90 -19.12 -13.50
CA ARG A 105 -8.58 -17.75 -13.04
C ARG A 105 -9.62 -17.28 -12.06
N ALA A 106 -9.18 -16.60 -11.02
CA ALA A 106 -10.02 -15.92 -10.05
C ALA A 106 -9.50 -14.51 -9.79
N LEU A 107 -10.40 -13.56 -9.61
CA LEU A 107 -10.06 -12.19 -9.23
C LEU A 107 -10.18 -12.06 -7.72
N VAL A 108 -9.09 -11.68 -7.08
CA VAL A 108 -9.01 -11.49 -5.62
C VAL A 108 -9.01 -9.99 -5.34
N ARG A 109 -10.00 -9.51 -4.60
CA ARG A 109 -10.21 -8.10 -4.25
C ARG A 109 -10.11 -7.86 -2.75
N SER A 110 -10.31 -8.92 -1.95
CA SER A 110 -10.33 -8.87 -0.49
C SER A 110 -9.71 -10.14 0.10
N GLY A 111 -9.50 -10.15 1.42
CA GLY A 111 -9.09 -11.36 2.14
C GLY A 111 -10.13 -12.48 2.02
N ASP A 112 -11.40 -12.13 2.09
CA ASP A 112 -12.51 -13.11 1.97
C ASP A 112 -12.54 -13.76 0.59
N ASP A 113 -12.29 -12.99 -0.48
CA ASP A 113 -12.15 -13.52 -1.83
C ASP A 113 -10.97 -14.51 -1.91
N PHE A 114 -9.85 -14.18 -1.26
CA PHE A 114 -8.66 -15.03 -1.23
C PHE A 114 -8.95 -16.37 -0.56
N ASP A 115 -9.58 -16.35 0.61
CA ASP A 115 -9.96 -17.56 1.34
C ASP A 115 -10.95 -18.41 0.55
N GLY A 116 -11.91 -17.79 -0.14
CA GLY A 116 -12.83 -18.46 -1.05
C GLY A 116 -12.11 -19.14 -2.22
N VAL A 117 -11.16 -18.47 -2.85
CA VAL A 117 -10.37 -19.02 -3.96
C VAL A 117 -9.50 -20.20 -3.49
N VAL A 118 -8.82 -20.06 -2.36
CA VAL A 118 -8.01 -21.14 -1.78
C VAL A 118 -8.88 -22.35 -1.43
N GLY A 119 -9.98 -22.15 -0.72
CA GLY A 119 -10.88 -23.21 -0.33
C GLY A 119 -11.54 -23.96 -1.50
N GLU A 120 -11.77 -23.30 -2.64
CA GLU A 120 -12.19 -23.97 -3.89
C GLU A 120 -11.07 -24.76 -4.56
N TRP A 121 -9.82 -24.33 -4.41
CA TRP A 121 -8.68 -24.95 -5.08
C TRP A 121 -8.09 -26.13 -4.31
N GLU A 122 -8.41 -26.25 -3.02
CA GLU A 122 -8.02 -27.39 -2.18
C GLU A 122 -8.94 -28.62 -2.34
N LYS A 123 -10.09 -28.47 -3.01
CA LYS A 123 -11.03 -29.55 -3.33
C LYS A 123 -10.72 -30.17 -4.69
#